data_7248c1a749895989c53f11bda34735a2
#
_entry.id   7248c1a749895989c53f11bda34735a2
#
_cell.length_a   1.000
_cell.length_b   1.000
_cell.length_c   1.000
_cell.angle_alpha   90.00
_cell.angle_beta   90.00
_cell.angle_gamma   90.00
#
_symmetry.space_group_name_H-M   'P 1'
#
loop_
_entity.id
_entity.type
_entity.pdbx_description
1 polymer ?
#
loop_
_entity_poly.entity_id
_entity_poly.type
_entity_poly.pdbx_seq_one_letter_code
_entity_poly.pdbx_strand_id
1 'polypeptide(L)'
;MPSITTVPSENTVDTSQSMCAVVKGYPFVIRNSDNPEERWNIPFDTPLFHWYTAKDREKQMTEYMEQTFRIPADETRRALEEGDRAMRSFHEQLKQAGKEVMDRVKAEGSFAVVLASRPYQN
;
A
#
# COMPACT_ATOMS: atom_id res chain seq x y z
N MET A 1 -1.19 12.59 -5.91
CA MET A 1 -1.69 11.72 -4.80
C MET A 1 -2.64 10.70 -5.39
N PRO A 2 -2.32 9.40 -5.38
CA PRO A 2 -3.16 8.38 -6.00
C PRO A 2 -4.40 8.05 -5.16
N SER A 3 -5.49 7.73 -5.84
CA SER A 3 -6.66 7.05 -5.28
C SER A 3 -6.57 5.57 -5.62
N ILE A 4 -6.37 4.71 -4.62
CA ILE A 4 -6.31 3.26 -4.80
C ILE A 4 -7.62 2.67 -4.30
N THR A 5 -8.40 2.06 -5.21
CA THR A 5 -9.73 1.55 -4.85
C THR A 5 -9.71 0.09 -4.41
N THR A 6 -8.78 -0.68 -4.95
CA THR A 6 -8.64 -2.11 -4.67
C THR A 6 -7.18 -2.49 -4.61
N VAL A 7 -6.85 -3.44 -3.75
CA VAL A 7 -5.54 -4.11 -3.69
C VAL A 7 -5.77 -5.62 -3.62
N PRO A 8 -4.86 -6.44 -4.15
CA PRO A 8 -4.93 -7.89 -3.97
C PRO A 8 -4.95 -8.24 -2.48
N SER A 9 -5.87 -9.12 -2.07
CA SER A 9 -5.88 -9.62 -0.70
C SER A 9 -4.81 -10.71 -0.53
N GLU A 10 -4.08 -10.65 0.57
CA GLU A 10 -3.16 -11.71 1.00
C GLU A 10 -3.91 -12.87 1.67
N ASN A 11 -5.16 -12.64 2.03
CA ASN A 11 -6.00 -13.60 2.74
C ASN A 11 -7.07 -14.18 1.81
N THR A 12 -7.11 -15.50 1.68
CA THR A 12 -8.11 -16.21 0.87
C THR A 12 -9.53 -16.18 1.44
N VAL A 13 -9.68 -15.75 2.69
CA VAL A 13 -10.97 -15.63 3.39
C VAL A 13 -11.63 -14.26 3.18
N ASP A 14 -10.88 -13.28 2.66
CA ASP A 14 -11.41 -11.94 2.44
C ASP A 14 -12.49 -11.94 1.36
N THR A 15 -13.63 -11.38 1.71
CA THR A 15 -14.78 -11.23 0.80
C THR A 15 -14.69 -9.97 -0.07
N SER A 16 -13.75 -9.07 0.22
CA SER A 16 -13.62 -7.81 -0.51
C SER A 16 -12.16 -7.35 -0.58
N GLN A 17 -11.74 -6.97 -1.77
CA GLN A 17 -10.45 -6.32 -2.03
C GLN A 17 -10.56 -4.78 -1.99
N SER A 18 -11.72 -4.25 -1.62
CA SER A 18 -11.98 -2.81 -1.63
C SER A 18 -11.25 -2.10 -0.49
N MET A 19 -10.50 -1.08 -0.84
CA MET A 19 -9.89 -0.17 0.15
C MET A 19 -10.96 0.64 0.88
N CYS A 20 -10.63 1.16 2.05
CA CYS A 20 -11.56 1.98 2.82
C CYS A 20 -11.92 3.29 2.07
N ALA A 21 -13.08 3.84 2.39
CA ALA A 21 -13.60 5.04 1.73
C ALA A 21 -12.65 6.25 1.87
N VAL A 22 -11.92 6.36 2.99
CA VAL A 22 -10.96 7.42 3.21
C VAL A 22 -9.80 7.34 2.21
N VAL A 23 -9.19 6.17 2.05
CA VAL A 23 -8.09 5.97 1.09
C VAL A 23 -8.55 6.27 -0.35
N LYS A 24 -9.77 5.84 -0.70
CA LYS A 24 -10.33 6.09 -2.04
C LYS A 24 -10.67 7.57 -2.28
N GLY A 25 -11.23 8.23 -1.29
CA GLY A 25 -11.79 9.58 -1.42
C GLY A 25 -10.83 10.72 -1.08
N TYR A 26 -9.80 10.46 -0.30
CA TYR A 26 -8.92 11.48 0.25
C TYR A 26 -8.28 12.43 -0.79
N PRO A 27 -7.78 11.95 -1.95
CA PRO A 27 -7.23 12.84 -2.97
C PRO A 27 -8.25 13.83 -3.52
N PHE A 28 -9.49 13.39 -3.69
CA PHE A 28 -10.58 14.24 -4.17
C PHE A 28 -11.03 15.26 -3.13
N VAL A 29 -11.00 14.88 -1.85
CA VAL A 29 -11.28 15.83 -0.75
C VAL A 29 -10.25 16.94 -0.76
N ILE A 30 -8.95 16.64 -0.84
CA ILE A 30 -7.90 17.65 -0.90
C ILE A 30 -8.05 18.54 -2.12
N ARG A 31 -8.32 17.96 -3.30
CA ARG A 31 -8.52 18.75 -4.52
C ARG A 31 -9.68 19.72 -4.37
N ASN A 32 -10.79 19.30 -3.76
CA ASN A 32 -11.99 20.13 -3.63
C ASN A 32 -11.92 21.13 -2.46
N SER A 33 -11.20 20.83 -1.38
CA SER A 33 -11.11 21.73 -0.22
C SER A 33 -9.97 22.74 -0.35
N ASP A 34 -8.81 22.28 -0.73
CA ASP A 34 -7.60 23.09 -0.72
C ASP A 34 -7.09 23.49 -2.10
N ASN A 35 -7.40 22.69 -3.12
CA ASN A 35 -6.98 22.89 -4.50
C ASN A 35 -5.51 23.38 -4.63
N PRO A 36 -4.52 22.47 -4.41
CA PRO A 36 -3.11 22.88 -4.36
C PRO A 36 -2.61 23.58 -5.63
N GLU A 37 -3.21 23.25 -6.78
CA GLU A 37 -2.85 23.90 -8.06
C GLU A 37 -3.24 25.37 -8.08
N GLU A 38 -4.45 25.71 -7.63
CA GLU A 38 -4.92 27.10 -7.61
C GLU A 38 -4.29 27.91 -6.49
N ARG A 39 -4.17 27.32 -5.28
CA ARG A 39 -3.70 28.04 -4.09
C ARG A 39 -2.20 28.27 -4.06
N TRP A 40 -1.42 27.28 -4.52
CA TRP A 40 0.03 27.29 -4.32
C TRP A 40 0.83 27.00 -5.59
N ASN A 41 0.16 26.88 -6.73
CA ASN A 41 0.78 26.52 -8.01
C ASN A 41 1.61 25.21 -7.91
N ILE A 42 1.12 24.26 -7.14
CA ILE A 42 1.72 22.93 -6.97
C ILE A 42 0.94 21.94 -7.83
N PRO A 43 1.57 21.30 -8.83
CA PRO A 43 0.91 20.28 -9.62
C PRO A 43 0.32 19.19 -8.72
N PHE A 44 -0.97 18.95 -8.84
CA PHE A 44 -1.69 17.98 -7.99
C PHE A 44 -2.43 16.95 -8.85
N ASP A 45 -1.73 15.87 -9.14
CA ASP A 45 -2.31 14.75 -9.88
C ASP A 45 -2.99 13.74 -8.96
N THR A 46 -4.13 13.20 -9.40
CA THR A 46 -4.95 12.25 -8.65
C THR A 46 -5.28 11.02 -9.50
N PRO A 47 -4.26 10.22 -9.87
CA PRO A 47 -4.50 9.01 -10.65
C PRO A 47 -5.38 8.03 -9.87
N LEU A 48 -6.24 7.33 -10.60
CA LEU A 48 -7.14 6.33 -10.06
C LEU A 48 -6.64 4.94 -10.42
N PHE A 49 -6.41 4.10 -9.42
CA PHE A 49 -5.91 2.74 -9.59
C PHE A 49 -6.88 1.68 -9.05
N HIS A 50 -6.99 0.59 -9.80
CA HIS A 50 -7.78 -0.60 -9.47
C HIS A 50 -6.89 -1.83 -9.56
N TRP A 51 -6.23 -2.19 -8.47
CA TRP A 51 -5.26 -3.29 -8.45
C TRP A 51 -5.90 -4.59 -7.97
N TYR A 52 -6.70 -5.22 -8.82
CA TYR A 52 -7.29 -6.53 -8.49
C TYR A 52 -6.23 -7.64 -8.47
N THR A 53 -5.22 -7.51 -9.32
CA THR A 53 -4.10 -8.45 -9.41
C THR A 53 -2.76 -7.71 -9.49
N ALA A 54 -1.66 -8.43 -9.26
CA ALA A 54 -0.32 -7.89 -9.46
C ALA A 54 -0.10 -7.43 -10.92
N LYS A 55 -0.72 -8.12 -11.89
CA LYS A 55 -0.67 -7.75 -13.30
C LYS A 55 -1.41 -6.45 -13.60
N ASP A 56 -2.57 -6.22 -12.96
CA ASP A 56 -3.29 -4.95 -13.11
C ASP A 56 -2.47 -3.79 -12.53
N ARG A 57 -1.83 -4.02 -11.37
CA ARG A 57 -0.92 -3.04 -10.77
C ARG A 57 0.24 -2.72 -11.69
N GLU A 58 0.94 -3.73 -12.21
CA GLU A 58 2.06 -3.54 -13.13
C GLU A 58 1.63 -2.73 -14.36
N LYS A 59 0.53 -3.14 -15.00
CA LYS A 59 0.01 -2.47 -16.19
C LYS A 59 -0.30 -0.99 -15.91
N GLN A 60 -1.14 -0.72 -14.90
CA GLN A 60 -1.59 0.64 -14.59
C GLN A 60 -0.43 1.53 -14.13
N MET A 61 0.52 0.99 -13.37
CA MET A 61 1.70 1.74 -12.95
C MET A 61 2.64 2.04 -14.11
N THR A 62 2.90 1.09 -15.00
CA THR A 62 3.75 1.35 -16.17
C THR A 62 3.14 2.37 -17.09
N GLU A 63 1.84 2.26 -17.39
CA GLU A 63 1.13 3.25 -18.21
C GLU A 63 1.16 4.65 -17.58
N TYR A 64 0.90 4.76 -16.30
CA TYR A 64 0.92 6.04 -15.60
C TYR A 64 2.31 6.68 -15.53
N MET A 65 3.33 5.89 -15.19
CA MET A 65 4.70 6.39 -15.08
C MET A 65 5.28 6.82 -16.44
N GLU A 66 4.94 6.10 -17.49
CA GLU A 66 5.36 6.45 -18.84
C GLU A 66 4.67 7.73 -19.34
N GLN A 67 3.36 7.84 -19.17
CA GLN A 67 2.58 8.99 -19.63
C GLN A 67 2.88 10.27 -18.84
N THR A 68 3.01 10.16 -17.52
CA THR A 68 3.15 11.33 -16.64
C THR A 68 4.60 11.77 -16.47
N PHE A 69 5.51 10.82 -16.30
CA PHE A 69 6.90 11.10 -15.97
C PHE A 69 7.90 10.69 -17.07
N ARG A 70 7.43 10.06 -18.14
CA ARG A 70 8.25 9.54 -19.24
C ARG A 70 9.28 8.49 -18.76
N ILE A 71 8.92 7.75 -17.71
CA ILE A 71 9.74 6.66 -17.18
C ILE A 71 9.44 5.40 -17.99
N PRO A 72 10.47 4.74 -18.55
CA PRO A 72 10.28 3.53 -19.34
C PRO A 72 9.59 2.41 -18.55
N ALA A 73 8.76 1.62 -19.25
CA ALA A 73 8.01 0.53 -18.63
C ALA A 73 8.89 -0.52 -17.94
N ASP A 74 10.09 -0.80 -18.48
CA ASP A 74 11.02 -1.76 -17.89
C ASP A 74 11.64 -1.23 -16.57
N GLU A 75 11.86 0.07 -16.45
CA GLU A 75 12.32 0.70 -15.21
C GLU A 75 11.23 0.62 -14.14
N THR A 76 9.99 0.92 -14.50
CA THR A 76 8.84 0.79 -13.59
C THR A 76 8.66 -0.64 -13.10
N ARG A 77 8.78 -1.65 -14.00
CA ARG A 77 8.70 -3.07 -13.60
C ARG A 77 9.79 -3.44 -12.61
N ARG A 78 11.04 -3.07 -12.87
CA ARG A 78 12.14 -3.31 -11.95
C ARG A 78 11.89 -2.68 -10.57
N ALA A 79 11.40 -1.45 -10.54
CA ALA A 79 11.04 -0.79 -9.29
C ALA A 79 9.93 -1.51 -8.52
N LEU A 80 8.90 -2.00 -9.22
CA LEU A 80 7.83 -2.81 -8.61
C LEU A 80 8.36 -4.13 -8.06
N GLU A 81 9.22 -4.83 -8.80
CA GLU A 81 9.84 -6.09 -8.35
C GLU A 81 10.71 -5.89 -7.10
N GLU A 82 11.50 -4.82 -7.06
CA GLU A 82 12.31 -4.48 -5.89
C GLU A 82 11.43 -4.11 -4.69
N GLY A 83 10.38 -3.33 -4.89
CA GLY A 83 9.39 -3.02 -3.86
C GLY A 83 8.74 -4.28 -3.29
N ASP A 84 8.32 -5.20 -4.14
CA ASP A 84 7.74 -6.48 -3.73
C ASP A 84 8.74 -7.36 -2.96
N ARG A 85 10.02 -7.35 -3.37
CA ARG A 85 11.09 -8.05 -2.66
C ARG A 85 11.28 -7.47 -1.26
N ALA A 86 11.34 -6.15 -1.15
CA ALA A 86 11.49 -5.45 0.12
C ALA A 86 10.30 -5.74 1.06
N MET A 87 9.07 -5.72 0.54
CA MET A 87 7.87 -6.03 1.33
C MET A 87 7.86 -7.50 1.80
N ARG A 88 8.22 -8.46 0.95
CA ARG A 88 8.36 -9.85 1.39
C ARG A 88 9.40 -10.00 2.49
N SER A 89 10.57 -9.39 2.33
CA SER A 89 11.62 -9.42 3.35
C SER A 89 11.14 -8.81 4.68
N PHE A 90 10.44 -7.70 4.62
CA PHE A 90 9.84 -7.07 5.81
C PHE A 90 8.84 -7.99 6.51
N HIS A 91 7.93 -8.62 5.77
CA HIS A 91 6.94 -9.54 6.33
C HIS A 91 7.60 -10.76 6.99
N GLU A 92 8.63 -11.33 6.37
CA GLU A 92 9.36 -12.45 6.96
C GLU A 92 10.09 -12.05 8.25
N GLN A 93 10.74 -10.89 8.28
CA GLN A 93 11.38 -10.37 9.48
C GLN A 93 10.37 -10.09 10.60
N LEU A 94 9.20 -9.53 10.25
CA LEU A 94 8.14 -9.28 11.22
C LEU A 94 7.59 -10.59 11.83
N LYS A 95 7.35 -11.60 11.00
CA LYS A 95 6.93 -12.93 11.46
C LYS A 95 7.98 -13.57 12.37
N GLN A 96 9.25 -13.47 12.00
CA GLN A 96 10.34 -14.01 12.80
C GLN A 96 10.45 -13.30 14.16
N ALA A 97 10.38 -11.97 14.18
CA ALA A 97 10.39 -11.20 15.42
C ALA A 97 9.20 -11.56 16.33
N GLY A 98 8.02 -11.71 15.75
CA GLY A 98 6.83 -12.17 16.49
C GLY A 98 7.00 -13.58 17.08
N LYS A 99 7.60 -14.48 16.32
CA LYS A 99 7.91 -15.83 16.80
C LYS A 99 8.88 -15.81 17.98
N GLU A 100 9.93 -15.01 17.90
CA GLU A 100 10.94 -14.88 18.98
C GLU A 100 10.32 -14.35 20.28
N VAL A 101 9.41 -13.36 20.18
CA VAL A 101 8.65 -12.87 21.33
C VAL A 101 7.80 -13.99 21.94
N MET A 102 7.08 -14.76 21.12
CA MET A 102 6.24 -15.86 21.60
C MET A 102 7.05 -16.99 22.25
N ASP A 103 8.21 -17.32 21.68
CA ASP A 103 9.10 -18.35 22.25
C ASP A 103 9.68 -17.90 23.60
N ARG A 104 10.03 -16.60 23.74
CA ARG A 104 10.47 -16.02 25.01
C ARG A 104 9.37 -16.06 26.08
N VAL A 105 8.17 -15.62 25.74
CA VAL A 105 7.00 -15.66 26.65
C VAL A 105 6.75 -17.07 27.18
N LYS A 106 6.83 -18.08 26.30
CA LYS A 106 6.67 -19.49 26.68
C LYS A 106 7.79 -19.96 27.60
N ALA A 107 9.04 -19.62 27.30
CA ALA A 107 10.21 -20.02 28.08
C ALA A 107 10.21 -19.40 29.50
N GLU A 108 9.76 -18.17 29.62
CA GLU A 108 9.69 -17.44 30.90
C GLU A 108 8.42 -17.75 31.70
N GLY A 109 7.45 -18.49 31.15
CA GLY A 109 6.15 -18.72 31.76
C GLY A 109 5.35 -17.44 32.01
N SER A 110 5.61 -16.39 31.19
CA SER A 110 4.96 -15.09 31.28
C SER A 110 3.74 -15.01 30.31
N PHE A 111 3.17 -13.83 30.16
CA PHE A 111 2.06 -13.61 29.24
C PHE A 111 2.40 -12.51 28.22
N ALA A 112 1.76 -12.58 27.06
CA ALA A 112 1.81 -11.53 26.05
C ALA A 112 0.43 -10.90 25.85
N VAL A 113 0.43 -9.60 25.57
CA VAL A 113 -0.78 -8.88 25.18
C VAL A 113 -0.70 -8.59 23.69
N VAL A 114 -1.71 -9.02 22.96
CA VAL A 114 -1.84 -8.72 21.51
C VAL A 114 -2.69 -7.47 21.35
N LEU A 115 -2.11 -6.44 20.73
CA LEU A 115 -2.86 -5.26 20.31
C LEU A 115 -3.36 -5.47 18.88
N ALA A 116 -4.66 -5.67 18.74
CA ALA A 116 -5.31 -5.79 17.44
C ALA A 116 -5.95 -4.46 17.07
N SER A 117 -5.37 -3.75 16.12
CA SER A 117 -5.91 -2.49 15.62
C SER A 117 -5.71 -2.34 14.11
N ARG A 118 -6.24 -1.26 13.55
CA ARG A 118 -5.98 -0.92 12.15
C ARG A 118 -4.56 -0.37 12.02
N PRO A 119 -3.82 -0.68 10.92
CA PRO A 119 -2.40 -0.30 10.77
C PRO A 119 -2.10 1.19 10.91
N TYR A 120 -3.06 2.05 10.62
CA TYR A 120 -2.91 3.51 10.72
C TYR A 120 -3.20 4.09 12.11
N GLN A 121 -3.43 3.24 13.11
CA GLN A 121 -3.66 3.64 14.50
C GLN A 121 -2.55 3.19 15.45
N ASN A 122 -1.50 2.60 14.89
CA ASN A 122 -0.34 2.12 15.66
C ASN A 122 0.77 3.17 15.64
#